data_61e7e92ddcde2290a5d0670f3ed97be5
#
_entry.id   61e7e92ddcde2290a5d0670f3ed97be5
#
_cell.length_a   1.000
_cell.length_b   1.000
_cell.length_c   1.000
_cell.angle_alpha   90.00
_cell.angle_beta   90.00
_cell.angle_gamma   90.00
#
_symmetry.space_group_name_H-M   'P 1'
#
loop_
_entity.id
_entity.type
_entity.pdbx_description
1 polymer ?
#
loop_
_entity_poly.entity_id
_entity_poly.type
_entity_poly.pdbx_seq_one_letter_code
_entity_poly.pdbx_strand_id
1 'polypeptide(L)'
;MTYDFGSLNNWGTLKKVALRTPAVAFHSDARIDSEWQKLNYHSRPDLDAAKQEFIAVEAILGKSGADVIRLPAGEGLTLDSLYTHDALVVTPRGLVRPRMGKPARRLEPRVNGAHLESLGIPVIGEIAAPGQLEGGDLVWIDRNTLLAGIGYRTNQEGIRQLSE
;
A
#
# COMPACT_ATOMS: atom_id res chain seq x y z
N MET A 1 -18.34 0.24 16.31
CA MET A 1 -18.54 -0.58 15.10
C MET A 1 -17.34 -1.49 14.96
N THR A 2 -17.52 -2.79 14.95
CA THR A 2 -16.43 -3.73 14.61
C THR A 2 -16.34 -3.76 13.08
N TYR A 3 -15.25 -3.26 12.52
CA TYR A 3 -14.96 -3.41 11.10
C TYR A 3 -14.68 -4.89 10.85
N ASP A 4 -15.47 -5.51 9.97
CA ASP A 4 -15.12 -6.80 9.45
C ASP A 4 -14.17 -6.61 8.25
N PHE A 5 -12.87 -6.74 8.50
CA PHE A 5 -11.85 -6.72 7.46
C PHE A 5 -11.79 -8.05 6.67
N GLY A 6 -12.77 -8.92 6.87
CA GLY A 6 -12.81 -10.23 6.24
C GLY A 6 -11.83 -11.24 6.87
N SER A 7 -11.67 -12.37 6.21
CA SER A 7 -10.63 -13.33 6.58
C SER A 7 -9.27 -12.76 6.16
N LEU A 8 -8.43 -12.40 7.12
CA LEU A 8 -7.07 -11.97 6.82
C LEU A 8 -6.26 -13.18 6.36
N ASN A 9 -6.17 -13.35 5.09
CA ASN A 9 -5.33 -14.33 4.41
C ASN A 9 -5.09 -13.87 2.97
N ASN A 10 -4.05 -14.37 2.35
CA ASN A 10 -3.65 -13.93 1.01
C ASN A 10 -4.25 -14.77 -0.13
N TRP A 11 -5.19 -15.66 0.17
CA TRP A 11 -5.82 -16.56 -0.82
C TRP A 11 -7.36 -16.57 -0.79
N GLY A 12 -7.98 -15.94 0.19
CA GLY A 12 -9.43 -15.87 0.32
C GLY A 12 -10.06 -14.91 -0.69
N THR A 13 -11.37 -14.91 -0.74
CA THR A 13 -12.12 -13.99 -1.61
C THR A 13 -11.87 -12.55 -1.21
N LEU A 14 -11.32 -11.75 -2.14
CA LEU A 14 -11.10 -10.33 -1.94
C LEU A 14 -12.43 -9.61 -1.75
N LYS A 15 -12.56 -8.85 -0.65
CA LYS A 15 -13.77 -8.09 -0.32
C LYS A 15 -13.60 -6.59 -0.56
N LYS A 16 -12.44 -6.06 -0.18
CA LYS A 16 -12.09 -4.65 -0.38
C LYS A 16 -10.64 -4.52 -0.78
N VAL A 17 -10.35 -3.58 -1.65
CA VAL A 17 -8.98 -3.28 -2.07
C VAL A 17 -8.82 -1.78 -2.24
N ALA A 18 -7.72 -1.24 -1.71
CA ALA A 18 -7.35 0.16 -1.90
C ALA A 18 -6.27 0.27 -2.98
N LEU A 19 -6.53 1.04 -4.02
CA LEU A 19 -5.67 1.20 -5.18
C LEU A 19 -5.44 2.68 -5.50
N ARG A 20 -4.27 3.00 -6.05
CA ARG A 20 -4.00 4.31 -6.67
C ARG A 20 -3.82 4.11 -8.16
N THR A 21 -4.55 4.87 -8.96
CA THR A 21 -4.46 4.76 -10.42
C THR A 21 -3.14 5.34 -10.95
N PRO A 22 -2.62 4.86 -12.09
CA PRO A 22 -1.47 5.47 -12.76
C PRO A 22 -1.69 6.95 -13.08
N ALA A 23 -2.92 7.35 -13.43
CA ALA A 23 -3.26 8.75 -13.64
C ALA A 23 -3.01 9.63 -12.41
N VAL A 24 -3.19 9.09 -11.22
CA VAL A 24 -2.94 9.78 -9.95
C VAL A 24 -1.49 9.67 -9.51
N ALA A 25 -0.89 8.48 -9.57
CA ALA A 25 0.48 8.24 -9.14
C ALA A 25 1.51 8.90 -10.06
N PHE A 26 1.37 8.70 -11.38
CA PHE A 26 2.30 9.22 -12.39
C PHE A 26 1.96 10.67 -12.77
N HIS A 27 0.69 11.03 -12.77
CA HIS A 27 0.16 12.36 -13.05
C HIS A 27 0.45 12.86 -14.48
N SER A 28 1.71 12.90 -14.92
CA SER A 28 2.14 13.43 -16.23
C SER A 28 3.47 12.83 -16.67
N ASP A 29 3.73 12.91 -17.98
CA ASP A 29 5.03 12.52 -18.56
C ASP A 29 6.18 13.32 -17.97
N ALA A 30 6.00 14.63 -17.77
CA ALA A 30 7.02 15.47 -17.15
C ALA A 30 7.41 15.00 -15.73
N ARG A 31 6.44 14.51 -14.97
CA ARG A 31 6.71 13.92 -13.66
C ARG A 31 7.44 12.59 -13.79
N ILE A 32 7.00 11.72 -14.67
CA ILE A 32 7.70 10.47 -14.96
C ILE A 32 9.16 10.75 -15.29
N ASP A 33 9.43 11.68 -16.23
CA ASP A 33 10.78 12.05 -16.65
C ASP A 33 11.66 12.56 -15.51
N SER A 34 11.07 13.25 -14.55
CA SER A 34 11.81 13.81 -13.40
C SER A 34 12.14 12.79 -12.31
N GLU A 35 11.40 11.68 -12.22
CA GLU A 35 11.45 10.78 -11.07
C GLU A 35 11.91 9.35 -11.40
N TRP A 36 11.62 8.80 -12.58
CA TRP A 36 11.76 7.37 -12.83
C TRP A 36 13.17 6.81 -12.60
N GLN A 37 14.22 7.53 -13.02
CA GLN A 37 15.61 7.10 -12.80
C GLN A 37 15.99 7.17 -11.31
N LYS A 38 15.57 8.25 -10.61
CA LYS A 38 15.85 8.43 -9.17
C LYS A 38 15.16 7.39 -8.30
N LEU A 39 14.06 6.84 -8.78
CA LEU A 39 13.30 5.80 -8.10
C LEU A 39 13.74 4.39 -8.50
N ASN A 40 14.74 4.26 -9.39
CA ASN A 40 15.31 3.00 -9.86
C ASN A 40 14.34 2.15 -10.69
N TYR A 41 13.49 2.77 -11.49
CA TYR A 41 12.73 2.03 -12.50
C TYR A 41 13.69 1.51 -13.58
N HIS A 42 13.50 0.28 -14.03
CA HIS A 42 14.34 -0.33 -15.09
C HIS A 42 14.21 0.37 -16.44
N SER A 43 13.04 0.93 -16.72
CA SER A 43 12.75 1.71 -17.92
C SER A 43 11.77 2.82 -17.57
N ARG A 44 11.72 3.84 -18.42
CA ARG A 44 10.73 4.91 -18.30
C ARG A 44 9.32 4.33 -18.44
N PRO A 45 8.43 4.51 -17.44
CA PRO A 45 7.04 4.11 -17.59
C PRO A 45 6.33 4.88 -18.72
N ASP A 46 5.47 4.18 -19.45
CA ASP A 46 4.53 4.79 -20.39
C ASP A 46 3.20 5.05 -19.66
N LEU A 47 2.80 6.33 -19.58
CA LEU A 47 1.62 6.73 -18.83
C LEU A 47 0.33 6.17 -19.43
N ASP A 48 0.21 6.16 -20.75
CA ASP A 48 -1.03 5.74 -21.41
C ASP A 48 -1.15 4.21 -21.43
N ALA A 49 -0.04 3.50 -21.64
CA ALA A 49 -0.02 2.04 -21.48
C ALA A 49 -0.40 1.65 -20.04
N ALA A 50 0.19 2.28 -19.03
CA ALA A 50 -0.12 2.00 -17.63
C ALA A 50 -1.59 2.26 -17.29
N LYS A 51 -2.21 3.32 -17.84
CA LYS A 51 -3.65 3.58 -17.67
C LYS A 51 -4.51 2.47 -18.29
N GLN A 52 -4.15 2.01 -19.50
CA GLN A 52 -4.90 0.94 -20.17
C GLN A 52 -4.80 -0.39 -19.42
N GLU A 53 -3.60 -0.76 -18.97
CA GLU A 53 -3.40 -1.95 -18.16
C GLU A 53 -4.18 -1.87 -16.84
N PHE A 54 -4.20 -0.71 -16.20
CA PHE A 54 -4.94 -0.50 -14.95
C PHE A 54 -6.45 -0.63 -15.12
N ILE A 55 -7.02 -0.19 -16.24
CA ILE A 55 -8.44 -0.40 -16.57
C ILE A 55 -8.77 -1.90 -16.61
N ALA A 56 -7.88 -2.71 -17.18
CA ALA A 56 -8.06 -4.16 -17.21
C ALA A 56 -8.03 -4.77 -15.79
N VAL A 57 -7.13 -4.30 -14.92
CA VAL A 57 -7.07 -4.71 -13.51
C VAL A 57 -8.37 -4.32 -12.78
N GLU A 58 -8.84 -3.08 -12.92
CA GLU A 58 -10.11 -2.65 -12.31
C GLU A 58 -11.31 -3.48 -12.80
N ALA A 59 -11.34 -3.83 -14.08
CA ALA A 59 -12.40 -4.68 -14.64
C ALA A 59 -12.39 -6.09 -14.02
N ILE A 60 -11.22 -6.68 -13.77
CA ILE A 60 -11.08 -7.98 -13.09
C ILE A 60 -11.58 -7.88 -11.65
N LEU A 61 -11.15 -6.85 -10.93
CA LEU A 61 -11.57 -6.61 -9.54
C LEU A 61 -13.08 -6.38 -9.43
N GLY A 62 -13.65 -5.59 -10.34
CA GLY A 62 -15.11 -5.38 -10.40
C GLY A 62 -15.89 -6.69 -10.61
N LYS A 63 -15.38 -7.59 -11.46
CA LYS A 63 -15.99 -8.92 -11.66
C LYS A 63 -15.88 -9.85 -10.44
N SER A 64 -14.86 -9.65 -9.59
CA SER A 64 -14.70 -10.42 -8.36
C SER A 64 -15.71 -10.04 -7.26
N GLY A 65 -16.42 -8.92 -7.42
CA GLY A 65 -17.34 -8.37 -6.42
C GLY A 65 -16.62 -7.64 -5.28
N ALA A 66 -15.34 -7.31 -5.43
CA ALA A 66 -14.60 -6.53 -4.45
C ALA A 66 -14.94 -5.04 -4.52
N ASP A 67 -15.11 -4.41 -3.37
CA ASP A 67 -15.21 -2.96 -3.25
C ASP A 67 -13.83 -2.32 -3.51
N VAL A 68 -13.75 -1.46 -4.51
CA VAL A 68 -12.50 -0.74 -4.85
C VAL A 68 -12.51 0.66 -4.23
N ILE A 69 -11.57 0.92 -3.33
CA ILE A 69 -11.31 2.24 -2.75
C ILE A 69 -10.20 2.91 -3.56
N ARG A 70 -10.48 4.07 -4.15
CA ARG A 70 -9.47 4.84 -4.88
C ARG A 70 -8.74 5.79 -3.96
N LEU A 71 -7.43 5.57 -3.80
CA LEU A 71 -6.57 6.45 -3.02
C LEU A 71 -6.28 7.74 -3.79
N PRO A 72 -6.37 8.91 -3.14
CA PRO A 72 -6.17 10.21 -3.78
C PRO A 72 -4.69 10.49 -4.08
N ALA A 73 -4.45 11.54 -4.84
CA ALA A 73 -3.14 12.19 -4.88
C ALA A 73 -2.78 12.72 -3.49
N GLY A 74 -1.49 12.89 -3.25
CA GLY A 74 -0.99 13.50 -2.01
C GLY A 74 0.31 14.25 -2.27
N GLU A 75 0.49 15.35 -1.54
CA GLU A 75 1.73 16.11 -1.62
C GLU A 75 2.93 15.27 -1.18
N GLY A 76 4.02 15.34 -1.92
CA GLY A 76 5.25 14.61 -1.64
C GLY A 76 5.21 13.12 -1.97
N LEU A 77 4.10 12.59 -2.51
CA LEU A 77 4.09 11.23 -3.05
C LEU A 77 4.87 11.19 -4.36
N THR A 78 5.52 10.05 -4.62
CA THR A 78 6.29 9.79 -5.84
C THR A 78 5.57 8.80 -6.77
N LEU A 79 6.17 8.45 -7.92
CA LEU A 79 5.65 7.42 -8.83
C LEU A 79 5.43 6.10 -8.10
N ASP A 80 6.29 5.76 -7.12
CA ASP A 80 6.18 4.52 -6.32
C ASP A 80 4.86 4.39 -5.57
N SER A 81 4.14 5.49 -5.36
CA SER A 81 2.85 5.47 -4.68
C SER A 81 1.76 4.66 -5.40
N LEU A 82 2.03 4.21 -6.63
CA LEU A 82 1.22 3.22 -7.35
C LEU A 82 1.17 1.87 -6.59
N TYR A 83 2.25 1.49 -5.91
CA TYR A 83 2.40 0.20 -5.21
C TYR A 83 1.81 0.27 -3.80
N THR A 84 0.50 0.34 -3.70
CA THR A 84 -0.23 0.64 -2.46
C THR A 84 -0.13 -0.43 -1.38
N HIS A 85 0.17 -1.69 -1.75
CA HIS A 85 0.25 -2.83 -0.83
C HIS A 85 1.31 -2.64 0.27
N ASP A 86 2.43 -2.00 -0.06
CA ASP A 86 3.55 -1.81 0.88
C ASP A 86 3.24 -0.79 2.00
N ALA A 87 2.35 0.17 1.70
CA ALA A 87 2.23 1.40 2.47
C ALA A 87 1.24 1.35 3.65
N LEU A 88 0.58 0.22 3.88
CA LEU A 88 -0.29 -0.01 5.03
C LEU A 88 -0.34 -1.49 5.38
N VAL A 89 -0.44 -1.80 6.67
CA VAL A 89 -0.69 -3.15 7.16
C VAL A 89 -2.12 -3.25 7.64
N VAL A 90 -2.90 -4.13 7.01
CA VAL A 90 -4.26 -4.43 7.46
C VAL A 90 -4.19 -5.48 8.56
N THR A 91 -4.85 -5.21 9.69
CA THR A 91 -4.96 -6.15 10.82
C THR A 91 -6.44 -6.40 11.17
N PRO A 92 -6.76 -7.42 11.97
CA PRO A 92 -8.14 -7.65 12.43
C PRO A 92 -8.77 -6.48 13.19
N ARG A 93 -7.97 -5.57 13.72
CA ARG A 93 -8.40 -4.43 14.54
C ARG A 93 -8.40 -3.10 13.82
N GLY A 94 -7.69 -2.99 12.69
CA GLY A 94 -7.51 -1.74 11.94
C GLY A 94 -6.22 -1.73 11.16
N LEU A 95 -5.79 -0.56 10.76
CA LEU A 95 -4.59 -0.33 9.96
C LEU A 95 -3.40 0.03 10.86
N VAL A 96 -2.23 -0.47 10.52
CA VAL A 96 -0.95 0.01 11.07
C VAL A 96 -0.21 0.74 9.96
N ARG A 97 0.30 1.94 10.25
CA ARG A 97 1.16 2.71 9.35
C ARG A 97 2.58 2.17 9.44
N PRO A 98 3.11 1.53 8.41
CA PRO A 98 4.49 1.08 8.42
C PRO A 98 5.45 2.26 8.25
N ARG A 99 6.70 2.07 8.65
CA ARG A 99 7.78 2.99 8.33
C ARG A 99 8.57 2.43 7.15
N MET A 100 8.30 2.97 5.97
CA MET A 100 8.89 2.53 4.72
C MET A 100 10.43 2.56 4.76
N GLY A 101 11.06 1.52 4.26
CA GLY A 101 12.51 1.44 4.11
C GLY A 101 13.04 2.44 3.08
N LYS A 102 12.36 2.60 1.94
CA LYS A 102 12.71 3.57 0.89
C LYS A 102 12.30 5.00 1.31
N PRO A 103 13.26 5.94 1.48
CA PRO A 103 12.95 7.30 1.96
C PRO A 103 11.91 8.04 1.12
N ALA A 104 11.93 7.85 -0.21
CA ALA A 104 10.99 8.47 -1.15
C ALA A 104 9.54 8.02 -0.95
N ARG A 105 9.29 6.94 -0.20
CA ARG A 105 7.96 6.35 0.06
C ARG A 105 7.42 6.64 1.47
N ARG A 106 8.20 7.31 2.33
CA ARG A 106 7.85 7.50 3.75
C ARG A 106 6.57 8.28 4.01
N LEU A 107 6.10 9.06 3.05
CA LEU A 107 4.85 9.81 3.19
C LEU A 107 3.61 8.97 2.84
N GLU A 108 3.77 7.89 2.09
CA GLU A 108 2.65 7.07 1.62
C GLU A 108 1.78 6.52 2.77
N PRO A 109 2.34 5.95 3.85
CA PRO A 109 1.53 5.42 4.96
C PRO A 109 0.65 6.47 5.62
N ARG A 110 1.15 7.70 5.75
CA ARG A 110 0.40 8.81 6.33
C ARG A 110 -0.74 9.26 5.43
N VAL A 111 -0.46 9.47 4.14
CA VAL A 111 -1.47 9.91 3.16
C VAL A 111 -2.57 8.85 3.00
N ASN A 112 -2.17 7.59 2.80
CA ASN A 112 -3.10 6.50 2.62
C ASN A 112 -3.93 6.24 3.89
N GLY A 113 -3.28 6.23 5.06
CA GLY A 113 -3.93 6.04 6.34
C GLY A 113 -4.95 7.13 6.63
N ALA A 114 -4.61 8.41 6.43
CA ALA A 114 -5.54 9.52 6.65
C ALA A 114 -6.78 9.44 5.74
N HIS A 115 -6.60 9.04 4.47
CA HIS A 115 -7.73 8.84 3.58
C HIS A 115 -8.66 7.71 4.06
N LEU A 116 -8.10 6.56 4.44
CA LEU A 116 -8.89 5.42 4.91
C LEU A 116 -9.56 5.71 6.26
N GLU A 117 -8.92 6.48 7.15
CA GLU A 117 -9.54 6.99 8.38
C GLU A 117 -10.76 7.87 8.09
N SER A 118 -10.71 8.72 7.07
CA SER A 118 -11.85 9.55 6.67
C SER A 118 -13.04 8.72 6.15
N LEU A 119 -12.79 7.50 5.70
CA LEU A 119 -13.79 6.51 5.31
C LEU A 119 -14.23 5.62 6.49
N GLY A 120 -13.72 5.91 7.68
CA GLY A 120 -14.08 5.22 8.90
C GLY A 120 -13.25 3.96 9.20
N ILE A 121 -12.16 3.67 8.50
CA ILE A 121 -11.26 2.55 8.76
C ILE A 121 -10.19 3.01 9.76
N PRO A 122 -10.15 2.51 11.01
CA PRO A 122 -9.28 3.08 12.02
C PRO A 122 -7.81 2.76 11.76
N VAL A 123 -6.93 3.73 11.96
CA VAL A 123 -5.49 3.52 12.13
C VAL A 123 -5.24 3.32 13.63
N ILE A 124 -4.65 2.18 13.98
CA ILE A 124 -4.48 1.73 15.36
C ILE A 124 -3.03 1.77 15.86
N GLY A 125 -2.09 2.03 14.96
CA GLY A 125 -0.67 2.09 15.32
C GLY A 125 0.20 2.61 14.18
N GLU A 126 1.46 2.89 14.52
CA GLU A 126 2.48 3.36 13.59
C GLU A 126 3.84 2.78 13.98
N ILE A 127 4.62 2.33 13.00
CA ILE A 127 5.99 1.86 13.20
C ILE A 127 6.93 3.06 13.30
N ALA A 128 7.57 3.21 14.44
CA ALA A 128 8.52 4.29 14.72
C ALA A 128 9.98 3.85 14.48
N ALA A 129 10.86 4.83 14.29
CA ALA A 129 12.30 4.55 14.22
C ALA A 129 12.82 3.91 15.53
N PRO A 130 13.77 2.96 15.47
CA PRO A 130 14.51 2.50 14.29
C PRO A 130 13.80 1.39 13.50
N GLY A 131 12.54 1.03 13.84
CA GLY A 131 11.75 0.05 13.12
C GLY A 131 11.59 0.44 11.65
N GLN A 132 11.63 -0.55 10.77
CA GLN A 132 11.28 -0.46 9.34
C GLN A 132 10.39 -1.64 9.00
N LEU A 133 9.35 -1.38 8.20
CA LEU A 133 8.40 -2.41 7.81
C LEU A 133 7.68 -1.96 6.53
N GLU A 134 7.47 -2.90 5.62
CA GLU A 134 6.64 -2.72 4.43
C GLU A 134 5.66 -3.88 4.27
N GLY A 135 4.43 -3.58 3.86
CA GLY A 135 3.36 -4.57 3.72
C GLY A 135 3.69 -5.68 2.73
N GLY A 136 4.53 -5.41 1.72
CA GLY A 136 4.98 -6.41 0.75
C GLY A 136 5.88 -7.52 1.33
N ASP A 137 6.44 -7.32 2.53
CA ASP A 137 7.21 -8.33 3.25
C ASP A 137 6.34 -9.16 4.22
N LEU A 138 5.01 -8.96 4.20
CA LEU A 138 4.07 -9.59 5.12
C LEU A 138 3.08 -10.48 4.39
N VAL A 139 2.81 -11.66 4.92
CA VAL A 139 1.81 -12.61 4.41
C VAL A 139 0.95 -13.15 5.54
N TRP A 140 -0.35 -12.88 5.49
CA TRP A 140 -1.31 -13.48 6.41
C TRP A 140 -1.56 -14.95 6.03
N ILE A 141 -1.23 -15.85 6.96
CA ILE A 141 -1.55 -17.29 6.87
C ILE A 141 -2.99 -17.53 7.28
N ASP A 142 -3.38 -16.92 8.38
CA ASP A 142 -4.73 -16.90 8.89
C ASP A 142 -4.94 -15.63 9.74
N ARG A 143 -6.10 -15.49 10.38
CA ARG A 143 -6.48 -14.32 11.17
C ARG A 143 -5.53 -14.02 12.34
N ASN A 144 -4.77 -14.99 12.81
CA ASN A 144 -3.90 -14.89 13.98
C ASN A 144 -2.42 -15.08 13.65
N THR A 145 -2.09 -15.48 12.42
CA THR A 145 -0.73 -15.84 12.03
C THR A 145 -0.27 -15.01 10.86
N LEU A 146 0.73 -14.17 11.09
CA LEU A 146 1.37 -13.32 10.10
C LEU A 146 2.82 -13.75 9.91
N LEU A 147 3.21 -14.07 8.69
CA LEU A 147 4.60 -14.25 8.30
C LEU A 147 5.20 -12.89 7.94
N ALA A 148 6.43 -12.64 8.40
CA ALA A 148 7.17 -11.43 8.09
C ALA A 148 8.57 -11.78 7.58
N GLY A 149 8.91 -11.30 6.38
CA GLY A 149 10.24 -11.41 5.80
C GLY A 149 11.17 -10.31 6.32
N ILE A 150 12.38 -10.69 6.75
CA ILE A 150 13.43 -9.72 7.12
C ILE A 150 14.31 -9.44 5.92
N GLY A 151 14.46 -8.16 5.56
CA GLY A 151 15.25 -7.72 4.42
C GLY A 151 15.71 -6.27 4.58
N TYR A 152 16.08 -5.64 3.49
CA TYR A 152 16.52 -4.23 3.52
C TYR A 152 15.35 -3.23 3.75
N ARG A 153 14.10 -3.65 3.57
CA ARG A 153 12.90 -2.84 3.75
C ARG A 153 12.19 -3.10 5.08
N THR A 154 12.37 -4.29 5.66
CA THR A 154 11.76 -4.70 6.93
C THR A 154 12.82 -5.24 7.85
N ASN A 155 12.91 -4.72 9.08
CA ASN A 155 13.85 -5.16 10.10
C ASN A 155 13.13 -5.78 11.31
N GLN A 156 13.91 -6.44 12.16
CA GLN A 156 13.40 -7.12 13.35
C GLN A 156 12.65 -6.17 14.29
N GLU A 157 13.11 -4.93 14.42
CA GLU A 157 12.45 -3.94 15.27
C GLU A 157 11.07 -3.52 14.74
N GLY A 158 10.91 -3.38 13.42
CA GLY A 158 9.60 -3.14 12.81
C GLY A 158 8.63 -4.28 13.07
N ILE A 159 9.10 -5.53 12.97
CA ILE A 159 8.28 -6.72 13.27
C ILE A 159 7.89 -6.75 14.76
N ARG A 160 8.83 -6.45 15.66
CA ARG A 160 8.56 -6.40 17.11
C ARG A 160 7.46 -5.39 17.43
N GLN A 161 7.55 -4.17 16.88
CA GLN A 161 6.53 -3.13 17.09
C GLN A 161 5.17 -3.52 16.50
N LEU A 162 5.14 -4.23 15.37
CA LEU A 162 3.88 -4.71 14.79
C LEU A 162 3.19 -5.75 15.68
N SER A 163 3.94 -6.53 16.44
CA SER A 163 3.41 -7.61 17.30
C SER A 163 2.81 -7.12 18.64
N GLU A 164 3.04 -5.88 19.01
CA GLU A 164 2.49 -5.21 20.20
C GLU A 164 1.09 -4.62 19.97
#